data_f3c1c882a4b8a3c6e496105a4210e2d5
#
_entry.id   f3c1c882a4b8a3c6e496105a4210e2d5
#
_cell.length_a   1.000
_cell.length_b   1.000
_cell.length_c   1.000
_cell.angle_alpha   90.00
_cell.angle_beta   90.00
_cell.angle_gamma   90.00
#
_symmetry.space_group_name_H-M   'P 1'
#
loop_
_entity.id
_entity.type
_entity.pdbx_description
1 polymer ?
#
loop_
_entity_poly.entity_id
_entity_poly.type
_entity_poly.pdbx_seq_one_letter_code
_entity_poly.pdbx_strand_id
1 'polypeptide(L)' 'MEKIEITTKFKRDGSLIPIEFLIENQSIQILDVGRQWETEDGKHILVKDFQDQTYHLFFQLQDLSWYLVRDLKQKGEPS' A
#
# COMPACT_ATOMS: atom_id res chain seq x y z
N MET A 1 -12.64 -1.15 -1.91
CA MET A 1 -11.33 -0.59 -1.61
C MET A 1 -11.49 0.79 -1.03
N GLU A 2 -10.58 1.20 -0.19
CA GLU A 2 -10.67 2.49 0.44
C GLU A 2 -9.59 3.39 -0.08
N LYS A 3 -9.94 4.60 -0.50
CA LYS A 3 -8.97 5.55 -1.04
C LYS A 3 -8.11 6.10 0.08
N ILE A 4 -6.82 6.18 -0.14
CA ILE A 4 -5.89 6.64 0.88
C ILE A 4 -4.98 7.71 0.32
N GLU A 5 -4.30 8.43 1.21
CA GLU A 5 -3.25 9.34 0.82
C GLU A 5 -1.95 8.67 1.18
N ILE A 6 -0.96 8.78 0.34
CA ILE A 6 0.30 8.11 0.60
C ILE A 6 1.44 9.08 0.39
N THR A 7 2.48 8.96 1.20
CA THR A 7 3.70 9.71 1.04
C THR A 7 4.74 8.76 0.48
N THR A 8 5.36 9.14 -0.62
CA THR A 8 6.36 8.30 -1.23
C THR A 8 7.63 9.09 -1.46
N LYS A 9 8.73 8.36 -1.64
CA LYS A 9 10.00 8.98 -1.93
C LYS A 9 10.43 8.47 -3.29
N PHE A 10 10.82 9.37 -4.19
CA PHE A 10 11.33 8.98 -5.48
C PHE A 10 12.84 8.93 -5.39
N LYS A 11 13.42 7.83 -5.85
CA LYS A 11 14.85 7.70 -5.82
C LYS A 11 15.41 8.22 -7.14
N ARG A 12 16.72 8.39 -7.19
CA ARG A 12 17.35 8.89 -8.38
C ARG A 12 17.10 8.04 -9.59
N ASP A 13 16.95 6.74 -9.43
CA ASP A 13 16.73 5.84 -10.53
C ASP A 13 15.27 5.80 -10.97
N GLY A 14 14.43 6.64 -10.38
CA GLY A 14 13.02 6.69 -10.75
C GLY A 14 12.14 5.74 -9.98
N SER A 15 12.71 4.91 -9.13
CA SER A 15 11.88 3.99 -8.36
C SER A 15 11.20 4.75 -7.23
N LEU A 16 10.16 4.15 -6.68
CA LEU A 16 9.29 4.78 -5.74
C LEU A 16 9.26 3.97 -4.48
N ILE A 17 9.44 4.60 -3.34
CA ILE A 17 9.39 3.92 -2.05
C ILE A 17 8.29 4.53 -1.20
N PRO A 18 7.25 3.78 -0.87
CA PRO A 18 6.21 4.31 0.01
C PRO A 18 6.73 4.43 1.44
N ILE A 19 6.43 5.53 2.09
CA ILE A 19 6.92 5.84 3.42
C ILE A 19 5.82 5.75 4.46
N GLU A 20 4.65 6.27 4.14
CA GLU A 20 3.55 6.23 5.09
C GLU A 20 2.25 6.44 4.34
N PHE A 21 1.14 6.04 4.92
CA PHE A 21 -0.16 6.33 4.32
C PHE A 21 -1.16 6.69 5.40
N LEU A 22 -2.19 7.44 5.00
CA LEU A 22 -3.23 7.85 5.91
C LEU A 22 -4.50 7.11 5.59
N ILE A 23 -5.12 6.58 6.64
CA ILE A 23 -6.40 5.96 6.48
C ILE A 23 -7.27 6.44 7.63
N GLU A 24 -8.39 7.06 7.30
CA GLU A 24 -9.31 7.59 8.32
C GLU A 24 -8.58 8.48 9.31
N ASN A 25 -7.76 9.37 8.82
CA ASN A 25 -7.01 10.31 9.64
C ASN A 25 -5.96 9.67 10.53
N GLN A 26 -5.65 8.41 10.30
CA GLN A 26 -4.62 7.74 11.06
C GLN A 26 -3.44 7.50 10.16
N SER A 27 -2.25 7.86 10.63
CA SER A 27 -1.03 7.69 9.85
C SER A 27 -0.43 6.33 10.13
N ILE A 28 -0.15 5.59 9.09
CA ILE A 28 0.49 4.28 9.21
C ILE A 28 1.89 4.40 8.61
N GLN A 29 2.90 4.20 9.44
CA GLN A 29 4.27 4.27 8.99
C GLN A 29 4.69 2.93 8.40
N ILE A 30 5.34 2.95 7.25
CA ILE A 30 5.73 1.73 6.57
C ILE A 30 7.13 1.35 6.96
N LEU A 31 7.28 0.15 7.51
CA LEU A 31 8.57 -0.34 7.90
C LEU A 31 9.25 -1.02 6.73
N ASP A 32 8.51 -1.78 5.97
CA ASP A 32 9.10 -2.63 4.96
C ASP A 32 8.20 -2.75 3.75
N VAL A 33 8.78 -2.88 2.58
CA VAL A 33 8.05 -3.04 1.34
C VAL A 33 8.34 -4.43 0.82
N GLY A 34 7.30 -5.20 0.62
CA GLY A 34 7.44 -6.57 0.16
C GLY A 34 7.18 -6.71 -1.31
N ARG A 35 6.37 -7.69 -1.65
CA ARG A 35 6.11 -8.02 -3.03
C ARG A 35 5.43 -6.89 -3.78
N GLN A 36 5.81 -6.70 -5.03
CA GLN A 36 5.20 -5.71 -5.90
C GLN A 36 4.87 -6.38 -7.21
N TRP A 37 3.74 -6.04 -7.81
CA TRP A 37 3.39 -6.59 -9.11
C TRP A 37 2.45 -5.62 -9.82
N GLU A 38 2.25 -5.83 -11.11
CA GLU A 38 1.40 -4.97 -11.90
C GLU A 38 0.32 -5.75 -12.58
N THR A 39 -0.83 -5.14 -12.73
CA THR A 39 -1.94 -5.70 -13.48
C THR A 39 -2.37 -4.64 -14.47
N GLU A 40 -3.36 -4.92 -15.31
CA GLU A 40 -3.85 -3.95 -16.25
C GLU A 40 -4.37 -2.72 -15.54
N ASP A 41 -4.87 -2.87 -14.35
CA ASP A 41 -5.49 -1.76 -13.63
C ASP A 41 -4.48 -0.89 -12.89
N GLY A 42 -3.32 -1.38 -12.61
CA GLY A 42 -2.34 -0.59 -11.90
C GLY A 42 -1.29 -1.40 -11.18
N LYS A 43 -0.70 -0.79 -10.17
CA LYS A 43 0.43 -1.38 -9.47
C LYS A 43 0.02 -1.77 -8.07
N HIS A 44 0.45 -2.94 -7.65
CA HIS A 44 0.13 -3.48 -6.33
C HIS A 44 1.39 -3.60 -5.49
N ILE A 45 1.31 -3.27 -4.23
CA ILE A 45 2.45 -3.34 -3.33
C ILE A 45 1.99 -3.87 -1.98
N LEU A 46 2.71 -4.82 -1.44
CA LEU A 46 2.45 -5.27 -0.07
C LEU A 46 3.43 -4.53 0.84
N VAL A 47 2.94 -3.96 1.91
CA VAL A 47 3.79 -3.24 2.85
C VAL A 47 3.51 -3.72 4.26
N LYS A 48 4.47 -3.53 5.14
CA LYS A 48 4.32 -3.94 6.52
C LYS A 48 4.61 -2.75 7.41
N ASP A 49 3.81 -2.58 8.45
CA ASP A 49 4.02 -1.47 9.38
C ASP A 49 4.91 -1.93 10.55
N PHE A 50 5.10 -1.05 11.53
CA PHE A 50 5.97 -1.36 12.65
C PHE A 50 5.32 -2.28 13.67
N GLN A 51 4.06 -2.63 13.46
CA GLN A 51 3.37 -3.56 14.33
C GLN A 51 3.17 -4.91 13.64
N ASP A 52 3.94 -5.13 12.55
CA ASP A 52 3.92 -6.41 11.85
C ASP A 52 2.61 -6.69 11.12
N GLN A 53 1.83 -5.66 10.82
CA GLN A 53 0.63 -5.81 10.05
C GLN A 53 0.96 -5.61 8.59
N THR A 54 0.38 -6.43 7.71
CA THR A 54 0.61 -6.35 6.28
C THR A 54 -0.59 -5.70 5.61
N TYR A 55 -0.32 -4.79 4.68
CA TYR A 55 -1.35 -4.11 3.94
C TYR A 55 -1.10 -4.28 2.45
N HIS A 56 -2.17 -4.37 1.68
CA HIS A 56 -2.08 -4.45 0.24
C HIS A 56 -2.52 -3.09 -0.29
N LEU A 57 -1.59 -2.35 -0.88
CA LEU A 57 -1.86 -1.05 -1.44
C LEU A 57 -1.92 -1.15 -2.96
N PHE A 58 -2.80 -0.38 -3.56
CA PHE A 58 -3.03 -0.44 -4.99
C PHE A 58 -3.03 0.96 -5.58
N PHE A 59 -2.20 1.20 -6.59
CA PHE A 59 -2.19 2.45 -7.31
C PHE A 59 -2.99 2.23 -8.58
N GLN A 60 -4.16 2.85 -8.67
CA GLN A 60 -5.05 2.64 -9.81
C GLN A 60 -4.71 3.62 -10.91
N LEU A 61 -4.44 3.12 -12.10
CA LEU A 61 -4.04 3.97 -13.22
C LEU A 61 -5.17 4.82 -13.75
N GLN A 62 -6.38 4.34 -13.65
CA GLN A 62 -7.51 5.06 -14.21
C GLN A 62 -7.69 6.43 -13.58
N ASP A 63 -7.56 6.55 -12.28
CA ASP A 63 -7.75 7.82 -11.59
C ASP A 63 -6.48 8.31 -10.92
N LEU A 64 -5.37 7.60 -11.07
CA LEU A 64 -4.08 7.97 -10.49
C LEU A 64 -4.17 8.14 -8.98
N SER A 65 -4.90 7.26 -8.34
CA SER A 65 -5.11 7.31 -6.89
C SER A 65 -4.67 6.02 -6.23
N TRP A 66 -4.35 6.13 -4.95
CA TRP A 66 -3.96 4.97 -4.16
C TRP A 66 -5.13 4.48 -3.33
N TYR A 67 -5.20 3.18 -3.18
CA TYR A 67 -6.28 2.54 -2.42
C TYR A 67 -5.72 1.50 -1.49
N LEU A 68 -6.37 1.29 -0.37
CA LEU A 68 -6.10 0.17 0.51
C LEU A 68 -7.02 -0.95 0.11
N VAL A 69 -6.45 -2.05 -0.33
CA VAL A 69 -7.23 -3.23 -0.64
C VAL A 69 -7.28 -4.01 0.65
N ARG A 70 -8.48 -4.26 1.18
CA ARG A 70 -8.55 -4.82 2.44
C ARG A 70 -8.18 -6.17 2.51
N ASP A 71 -8.21 -6.59 3.60
CA ASP A 71 -8.32 -7.86 3.91
C ASP A 71 -7.30 -8.88 3.87
N LEU A 72 -6.09 -8.58 3.75
CA LEU A 72 -5.18 -9.54 3.85
C LEU A 72 -5.14 -10.10 5.18
N LYS A 73 -5.40 -9.34 6.20
CA LYS A 73 -5.30 -9.82 7.44
C LYS A 73 -6.40 -10.58 7.82
N GLN A 74 -7.46 -10.38 7.26
CA GLN A 74 -8.50 -11.05 7.69
C GLN A 74 -8.46 -12.37 7.30
N LYS A 75 -7.79 -12.69 6.44
CA LYS A 75 -7.85 -13.85 6.05
C LYS A 75 -7.44 -14.69 6.93
N GLY A 76 -7.00 -14.24 7.60
CA GLY A 76 -6.66 -15.06 8.43
C GLY A 76 -7.62 -15.66 9.16
N GLU A 77 -8.32 -15.56 9.18
CA GLU A 77 -9.04 -16.02 9.89
C GLU A 77 -9.56 -16.98 9.72
N PRO A 78 -9.74 -17.48 9.87
CA PRO A 78 -9.93 -18.32 9.89
C PRO A 78 -10.19 -18.89 9.62
N SER A 79 -10.15 -18.80 9.46
CA SER A 79 -10.29 -19.26 9.32
C SER A 79 -10.31 -19.72 9.34
#